data_f4b5613dfd0273e17dfaa45566f99ef0
#
_entry.id   f4b5613dfd0273e17dfaa45566f99ef0
#
_cell.length_a   1.000
_cell.length_b   1.000
_cell.length_c   1.000
_cell.angle_alpha   90.00
_cell.angle_beta   90.00
_cell.angle_gamma   90.00
#
_symmetry.space_group_name_H-M   'P 1'
#
loop_
_entity.id
_entity.type
_entity.pdbx_description
1 polymer ?
#
loop_
_entity_poly.entity_id
_entity_poly.type
_entity_poly.pdbx_seq_one_letter_code
_entity_poly.pdbx_strand_id
1 'polypeptide(L)'
;MPKAICADKPGGTEVLDWREVETPKLGPDDVLIHQTKIGLNFIDVYMTSGTYPFPENGPQIPGGEAAGVVAEVGANVEFLQIGDRVAYTTANGAFREERVLPAEKLVKLPTNVSDEVAAASMLKGMTVEYLLNRSFKVQKSHTVLFHAAAGGVGLIAGQWLKHIGAESIGTVGSDDKIDLAKDVGYTHVILSLIHI
;
A
#
# COMPACT_ATOMS: atom_id res chain seq x y z
N MET A 1 -21.19 -15.09 5.69
CA MET A 1 -20.00 -15.12 4.84
C MET A 1 -19.30 -13.75 4.91
N PRO A 2 -17.99 -13.68 4.82
CA PRO A 2 -17.28 -12.41 4.78
C PRO A 2 -17.63 -11.62 3.51
N LYS A 3 -17.43 -10.32 3.54
CA LYS A 3 -17.72 -9.44 2.41
C LYS A 3 -16.47 -8.85 1.78
N ALA A 4 -16.60 -8.47 0.51
CA ALA A 4 -15.58 -7.76 -0.25
C ALA A 4 -16.19 -6.70 -1.16
N ILE A 5 -15.38 -5.71 -1.54
CA ILE A 5 -15.70 -4.81 -2.65
C ILE A 5 -15.29 -5.51 -3.94
N CYS A 6 -16.28 -5.74 -4.82
CA CYS A 6 -16.12 -6.47 -6.07
C CYS A 6 -16.48 -5.58 -7.26
N ALA A 7 -15.78 -5.78 -8.38
CA ALA A 7 -16.16 -5.24 -9.68
C ALA A 7 -16.24 -6.39 -10.70
N ASP A 8 -17.36 -6.53 -11.40
CA ASP A 8 -17.54 -7.58 -12.40
C ASP A 8 -17.13 -7.13 -13.82
N LYS A 9 -16.88 -5.84 -14.01
CA LYS A 9 -16.43 -5.22 -15.25
C LYS A 9 -15.60 -3.99 -14.95
N PRO A 10 -14.76 -3.54 -15.88
CA PRO A 10 -14.06 -2.26 -15.75
C PRO A 10 -15.02 -1.07 -15.66
N GLY A 11 -14.67 -0.07 -14.85
CA GLY A 11 -15.42 1.17 -14.69
C GLY A 11 -14.87 2.07 -13.58
N GLY A 12 -15.65 3.06 -13.18
CA GLY A 12 -15.37 3.92 -12.04
C GLY A 12 -15.93 3.34 -10.74
N THR A 13 -16.26 4.20 -9.80
CA THR A 13 -16.80 3.78 -8.50
C THR A 13 -18.20 3.14 -8.60
N GLU A 14 -18.93 3.40 -9.69
CA GLU A 14 -20.26 2.86 -9.96
C GLU A 14 -20.30 1.35 -10.22
N VAL A 15 -19.14 0.74 -10.52
CA VAL A 15 -19.05 -0.73 -10.73
C VAL A 15 -18.66 -1.48 -9.46
N LEU A 16 -18.37 -0.76 -8.37
CA LEU A 16 -17.97 -1.35 -7.10
C LEU A 16 -19.21 -1.77 -6.30
N ASP A 17 -19.24 -3.03 -5.89
CA ASP A 17 -20.31 -3.62 -5.11
C ASP A 17 -19.80 -4.29 -3.85
N TRP A 18 -20.41 -3.97 -2.69
CA TRP A 18 -20.09 -4.57 -1.39
C TRP A 18 -20.96 -5.81 -1.17
N ARG A 19 -20.41 -6.99 -1.39
CA ARG A 19 -21.15 -8.25 -1.34
C ARG A 19 -20.38 -9.37 -0.64
N GLU A 20 -21.12 -10.42 -0.31
CA GLU A 20 -20.55 -11.65 0.24
C GLU A 20 -19.67 -12.37 -0.79
N VAL A 21 -18.56 -12.91 -0.29
CA VAL A 21 -17.60 -13.69 -1.09
C VAL A 21 -17.19 -14.94 -0.31
N GLU A 22 -16.82 -15.98 -1.03
CA GLU A 22 -16.22 -17.15 -0.40
C GLU A 22 -14.77 -16.89 0.00
N THR A 23 -14.40 -17.37 1.18
CA THR A 23 -12.99 -17.41 1.58
C THR A 23 -12.40 -18.74 1.08
N PRO A 24 -11.29 -18.70 0.32
CA PRO A 24 -10.63 -19.92 -0.14
C PRO A 24 -10.25 -20.83 1.04
N LYS A 25 -10.18 -22.14 0.79
CA LYS A 25 -9.67 -23.08 1.81
C LYS A 25 -8.22 -22.75 2.14
N LEU A 26 -7.91 -22.83 3.43
CA LEU A 26 -6.55 -22.66 3.94
C LEU A 26 -5.66 -23.80 3.45
N GLY A 27 -4.59 -23.45 2.75
CA GLY A 27 -3.53 -24.37 2.37
C GLY A 27 -2.51 -24.58 3.51
N PRO A 28 -1.62 -25.56 3.38
CA PRO A 28 -0.64 -25.87 4.43
C PRO A 28 0.38 -24.75 4.67
N ASP A 29 0.65 -23.90 3.68
CA ASP A 29 1.61 -22.79 3.75
C ASP A 29 0.92 -21.43 3.87
N ASP A 30 -0.42 -21.41 4.01
CA ASP A 30 -1.22 -20.20 4.02
C ASP A 30 -1.61 -19.76 5.43
N VAL A 31 -2.04 -18.52 5.50
CA VAL A 31 -2.59 -17.91 6.73
C VAL A 31 -3.91 -17.23 6.40
N LEU A 32 -4.94 -17.46 7.22
CA LEU A 32 -6.16 -16.66 7.22
C LEU A 32 -5.98 -15.46 8.12
N ILE A 33 -6.25 -14.27 7.62
CA ILE A 33 -6.23 -13.02 8.39
C ILE A 33 -7.61 -12.36 8.39
N HIS A 34 -8.02 -11.83 9.54
CA HIS A 34 -9.11 -10.87 9.64
C HIS A 34 -8.51 -9.47 9.49
N GLN A 35 -8.90 -8.74 8.47
CA GLN A 35 -8.33 -7.43 8.17
C GLN A 35 -8.94 -6.36 9.07
N THR A 36 -8.10 -5.55 9.69
CA THR A 36 -8.50 -4.45 10.59
C THR A 36 -8.41 -3.10 9.90
N LYS A 37 -7.45 -2.95 8.99
CA LYS A 37 -7.21 -1.73 8.22
C LYS A 37 -6.75 -2.08 6.80
N ILE A 38 -7.23 -1.31 5.84
CA ILE A 38 -6.92 -1.50 4.42
C ILE A 38 -6.39 -0.17 3.86
N GLY A 39 -5.27 -0.22 3.15
CA GLY A 39 -4.69 0.94 2.49
C GLY A 39 -5.32 1.17 1.13
N LEU A 40 -5.64 2.44 0.83
CA LEU A 40 -6.10 2.88 -0.47
C LEU A 40 -4.94 3.48 -1.27
N ASN A 41 -4.83 3.07 -2.53
CA ASN A 41 -3.77 3.53 -3.42
C ASN A 41 -4.32 3.89 -4.80
N PHE A 42 -3.62 4.76 -5.51
CA PHE A 42 -4.05 5.19 -6.84
C PHE A 42 -4.07 4.02 -7.86
N ILE A 43 -3.24 2.99 -7.63
CA ILE A 43 -3.25 1.78 -8.46
C ILE A 43 -4.60 1.04 -8.39
N ASP A 44 -5.34 1.16 -7.30
CA ASP A 44 -6.67 0.52 -7.14
C ASP A 44 -7.66 1.10 -8.16
N VAL A 45 -7.52 2.39 -8.51
CA VAL A 45 -8.28 3.04 -9.58
C VAL A 45 -7.92 2.45 -10.94
N TYR A 46 -6.63 2.24 -11.21
CA TYR A 46 -6.18 1.62 -12.47
C TYR A 46 -6.65 0.17 -12.60
N MET A 47 -6.67 -0.57 -11.49
CA MET A 47 -7.21 -1.93 -11.47
C MET A 47 -8.71 -1.94 -11.75
N THR A 48 -9.47 -1.06 -11.12
CA THR A 48 -10.92 -1.00 -11.29
C THR A 48 -11.31 -0.49 -12.67
N SER A 49 -10.59 0.50 -13.22
CA SER A 49 -10.87 1.09 -14.55
C SER A 49 -10.51 0.19 -15.72
N GLY A 50 -9.77 -0.91 -15.49
CA GLY A 50 -9.30 -1.81 -16.56
C GLY A 50 -8.04 -1.32 -17.27
N THR A 51 -7.35 -0.30 -16.73
CA THR A 51 -6.00 0.08 -17.21
C THR A 51 -5.01 -1.08 -17.07
N TYR A 52 -5.19 -1.89 -16.01
CA TYR A 52 -4.56 -3.19 -15.86
C TYR A 52 -5.55 -4.31 -16.21
N PRO A 53 -5.08 -5.49 -16.66
CA PRO A 53 -5.96 -6.58 -17.03
C PRO A 53 -6.93 -6.98 -15.92
N PHE A 54 -8.18 -7.17 -16.28
CA PHE A 54 -9.21 -7.75 -15.42
C PHE A 54 -8.99 -9.27 -15.30
N PRO A 55 -9.40 -9.91 -14.18
CA PRO A 55 -9.34 -11.35 -14.05
C PRO A 55 -10.19 -12.03 -15.14
N GLU A 56 -9.69 -13.13 -15.69
CA GLU A 56 -10.45 -13.95 -16.67
C GLU A 56 -11.66 -14.61 -16.01
N ASN A 57 -11.56 -14.94 -14.72
CA ASN A 57 -12.61 -15.63 -13.97
C ASN A 57 -12.86 -14.93 -12.63
N GLY A 58 -14.13 -14.75 -12.32
CA GLY A 58 -14.58 -14.10 -11.09
C GLY A 58 -14.45 -12.58 -11.09
N PRO A 59 -14.90 -11.94 -10.01
CA PRO A 59 -14.83 -10.48 -9.87
C PRO A 59 -13.40 -10.02 -9.55
N GLN A 60 -13.09 -8.80 -10.00
CA GLN A 60 -11.96 -8.04 -9.48
C GLN A 60 -12.25 -7.62 -8.05
N ILE A 61 -11.38 -7.95 -7.11
CA ILE A 61 -11.36 -7.37 -5.77
C ILE A 61 -10.14 -6.45 -5.69
N PRO A 62 -10.32 -5.13 -5.65
CA PRO A 62 -9.21 -4.20 -5.58
C PRO A 62 -8.46 -4.26 -4.24
N GLY A 63 -7.45 -3.39 -4.10
CA GLY A 63 -6.69 -3.21 -2.86
C GLY A 63 -5.37 -3.94 -2.86
N GLY A 64 -4.29 -3.18 -2.64
CA GLY A 64 -2.91 -3.67 -2.71
C GLY A 64 -2.23 -3.87 -1.35
N GLU A 65 -2.76 -3.32 -0.27
CA GLU A 65 -2.15 -3.41 1.06
C GLU A 65 -3.19 -3.43 2.18
N ALA A 66 -2.88 -4.12 3.26
CA ALA A 66 -3.69 -4.13 4.48
C ALA A 66 -2.87 -4.56 5.71
N ALA A 67 -3.47 -4.34 6.88
CA ALA A 67 -3.06 -4.93 8.15
C ALA A 67 -4.23 -5.70 8.77
N GLY A 68 -3.92 -6.68 9.59
CA GLY A 68 -4.92 -7.51 10.23
C GLY A 68 -4.34 -8.43 11.30
N VAL A 69 -5.19 -9.33 11.78
CA VAL A 69 -4.85 -10.31 12.81
C VAL A 69 -4.95 -11.70 12.22
N VAL A 70 -3.97 -12.54 12.50
CA VAL A 70 -3.95 -13.96 12.12
C VAL A 70 -5.08 -14.69 12.82
N ALA A 71 -5.98 -15.29 12.06
CA ALA A 71 -7.11 -16.07 12.53
C ALA A 71 -6.87 -17.58 12.48
N GLU A 72 -6.20 -18.06 11.42
CA GLU A 72 -5.82 -19.47 11.26
C GLU A 72 -4.44 -19.54 10.57
N VAL A 73 -3.71 -20.61 10.83
CA VAL A 73 -2.41 -20.89 10.23
C VAL A 73 -2.38 -22.29 9.61
N GLY A 74 -1.77 -22.42 8.44
CA GLY A 74 -1.53 -23.70 7.79
C GLY A 74 -0.50 -24.56 8.53
N ALA A 75 -0.53 -25.85 8.30
CA ALA A 75 0.28 -26.82 9.05
C ALA A 75 1.80 -26.64 8.94
N ASN A 76 2.27 -25.98 7.87
CA ASN A 76 3.70 -25.74 7.63
C ASN A 76 4.15 -24.35 8.11
N VAL A 77 3.25 -23.52 8.65
CA VAL A 77 3.57 -22.14 9.07
C VAL A 77 4.11 -22.16 10.50
N GLU A 78 5.39 -21.88 10.67
CA GLU A 78 6.07 -21.93 11.97
C GLU A 78 6.33 -20.56 12.60
N PHE A 79 6.40 -19.48 11.78
CA PHE A 79 6.83 -18.14 12.24
C PHE A 79 5.68 -17.19 12.59
N LEU A 80 4.45 -17.59 12.32
CA LEU A 80 3.22 -16.86 12.69
C LEU A 80 2.32 -17.74 13.53
N GLN A 81 1.56 -17.11 14.42
CA GLN A 81 0.57 -17.78 15.27
C GLN A 81 -0.74 -16.99 15.29
N ILE A 82 -1.83 -17.67 15.66
CA ILE A 82 -3.14 -17.04 15.86
C ILE A 82 -3.01 -15.89 16.85
N GLY A 83 -3.58 -14.73 16.50
CA GLY A 83 -3.51 -13.51 17.27
C GLY A 83 -2.34 -12.58 16.89
N ASP A 84 -1.38 -13.01 16.08
CA ASP A 84 -0.32 -12.13 15.59
C ASP A 84 -0.90 -11.02 14.72
N ARG A 85 -0.43 -9.80 14.95
CA ARG A 85 -0.72 -8.66 14.08
C ARG A 85 0.25 -8.68 12.91
N VAL A 86 -0.30 -8.58 11.69
CA VAL A 86 0.46 -8.69 10.45
C VAL A 86 0.05 -7.60 9.46
N ALA A 87 0.95 -7.28 8.53
CA ALA A 87 0.64 -6.48 7.36
C ALA A 87 1.23 -7.11 6.11
N TYR A 88 0.71 -6.70 4.96
CA TYR A 88 1.17 -7.18 3.67
C TYR A 88 0.97 -6.16 2.56
N THR A 89 1.66 -6.36 1.46
CA THR A 89 1.33 -5.76 0.17
C THR A 89 1.36 -6.82 -0.93
N THR A 90 0.35 -6.80 -1.79
CA THR A 90 0.16 -7.72 -2.93
C THR A 90 -0.44 -6.98 -4.10
N ALA A 91 -0.57 -7.64 -5.26
CA ALA A 91 -1.11 -6.99 -6.45
C ALA A 91 -2.59 -6.55 -6.30
N ASN A 92 -3.44 -7.38 -5.68
CA ASN A 92 -4.88 -7.15 -5.55
C ASN A 92 -5.49 -7.97 -4.42
N GLY A 93 -6.75 -7.67 -4.08
CA GLY A 93 -7.60 -8.50 -3.24
C GLY A 93 -7.68 -8.06 -1.77
N ALA A 94 -7.22 -6.85 -1.42
CA ALA A 94 -7.25 -6.39 -0.03
C ALA A 94 -8.61 -5.79 0.39
N PHE A 95 -9.48 -5.37 -0.53
CA PHE A 95 -10.76 -4.76 -0.17
C PHE A 95 -11.80 -5.80 0.26
N ARG A 96 -11.50 -6.51 1.35
CA ARG A 96 -12.34 -7.58 1.93
C ARG A 96 -12.14 -7.70 3.43
N GLU A 97 -13.07 -8.34 4.12
CA GLU A 97 -13.02 -8.49 5.58
C GLU A 97 -11.97 -9.50 6.03
N GLU A 98 -11.84 -10.60 5.32
CA GLU A 98 -10.86 -11.65 5.62
C GLU A 98 -10.20 -12.19 4.36
N ARG A 99 -8.96 -12.65 4.49
CA ARG A 99 -8.15 -13.07 3.36
C ARG A 99 -7.22 -14.24 3.71
N VAL A 100 -7.17 -15.22 2.81
CA VAL A 100 -6.14 -16.26 2.82
C VAL A 100 -4.97 -15.81 1.93
N LEU A 101 -3.76 -15.89 2.47
CA LEU A 101 -2.51 -15.50 1.81
C LEU A 101 -1.40 -16.49 2.15
N PRO A 102 -0.44 -16.74 1.24
CA PRO A 102 0.80 -17.41 1.59
C PRO A 102 1.49 -16.69 2.75
N ALA A 103 1.89 -17.44 3.78
CA ALA A 103 2.50 -16.89 4.98
C ALA A 103 3.74 -16.02 4.69
N GLU A 104 4.52 -16.37 3.65
CA GLU A 104 5.70 -15.62 3.20
C GLU A 104 5.41 -14.17 2.75
N LYS A 105 4.16 -13.85 2.44
CA LYS A 105 3.73 -12.48 2.08
C LYS A 105 3.42 -11.61 3.27
N LEU A 106 3.34 -12.20 4.46
CA LEU A 106 2.95 -11.51 5.68
C LEU A 106 4.18 -11.06 6.48
N VAL A 107 4.11 -9.85 6.99
CA VAL A 107 5.11 -9.28 7.89
C VAL A 107 4.49 -9.10 9.27
N LYS A 108 5.06 -9.72 10.29
CA LYS A 108 4.63 -9.54 11.67
C LYS A 108 4.91 -8.11 12.12
N LEU A 109 3.89 -7.44 12.66
CA LEU A 109 3.99 -6.06 13.09
C LEU A 109 4.64 -5.94 14.47
N PRO A 110 5.60 -5.02 14.63
CA PRO A 110 6.09 -4.64 15.94
C PRO A 110 4.97 -4.02 16.79
N THR A 111 5.08 -4.12 18.11
CA THR A 111 4.05 -3.63 19.05
C THR A 111 3.84 -2.11 18.99
N ASN A 112 4.87 -1.35 18.61
CA ASN A 112 4.84 0.11 18.47
C ASN A 112 4.36 0.61 17.12
N VAL A 113 4.00 -0.27 16.18
CA VAL A 113 3.41 0.09 14.88
C VAL A 113 1.92 -0.24 14.92
N SER A 114 1.05 0.74 14.69
CA SER A 114 -0.39 0.51 14.62
C SER A 114 -0.79 -0.10 13.27
N ASP A 115 -1.98 -0.72 13.22
CA ASP A 115 -2.52 -1.29 11.99
C ASP A 115 -2.77 -0.21 10.94
N GLU A 116 -3.21 1.00 11.37
CA GLU A 116 -3.40 2.16 10.51
C GLU A 116 -2.09 2.56 9.81
N VAL A 117 -1.03 2.71 10.60
CA VAL A 117 0.29 3.06 10.07
C VAL A 117 0.78 1.99 9.11
N ALA A 118 0.65 0.72 9.48
CA ALA A 118 1.08 -0.39 8.63
C ALA A 118 0.30 -0.43 7.30
N ALA A 119 -1.03 -0.40 7.35
CA ALA A 119 -1.88 -0.43 6.16
C ALA A 119 -1.71 0.81 5.26
N ALA A 120 -1.38 1.97 5.82
CA ALA A 120 -1.18 3.20 5.04
C ALA A 120 0.23 3.32 4.44
N SER A 121 1.21 2.57 4.93
CA SER A 121 2.62 2.76 4.58
C SER A 121 3.32 1.57 3.93
N MET A 122 2.73 0.37 3.95
CA MET A 122 3.41 -0.84 3.48
C MET A 122 3.84 -0.73 2.02
N LEU A 123 2.92 -0.50 1.10
CA LEU A 123 3.20 -0.35 -0.32
C LEU A 123 4.07 0.88 -0.60
N LYS A 124 3.72 2.02 -0.01
CA LYS A 124 4.38 3.31 -0.23
C LYS A 124 5.78 3.32 0.37
N GLY A 125 5.94 2.79 1.58
CA GLY A 125 7.23 2.70 2.27
C GLY A 125 8.20 1.76 1.58
N MET A 126 7.74 0.59 1.13
CA MET A 126 8.55 -0.32 0.32
C MET A 126 8.97 0.33 -1.01
N THR A 127 8.09 1.13 -1.62
CA THR A 127 8.42 1.89 -2.82
C THR A 127 9.54 2.89 -2.55
N VAL A 128 9.46 3.66 -1.47
CA VAL A 128 10.52 4.60 -1.08
C VAL A 128 11.82 3.88 -0.75
N GLU A 129 11.74 2.76 -0.02
CA GLU A 129 12.92 1.96 0.34
C GLU A 129 13.69 1.53 -0.91
N TYR A 130 13.02 0.91 -1.88
CA TYR A 130 13.73 0.44 -3.06
C TYR A 130 14.25 1.59 -3.94
N LEU A 131 13.52 2.70 -4.05
CA LEU A 131 13.95 3.86 -4.82
C LEU A 131 15.22 4.50 -4.24
N LEU A 132 15.24 4.71 -2.91
CA LEU A 132 16.33 5.44 -2.26
C LEU A 132 17.53 4.57 -1.87
N ASN A 133 17.36 3.25 -1.79
CA ASN A 133 18.43 2.36 -1.33
C ASN A 133 18.89 1.34 -2.37
N ARG A 134 17.99 0.82 -3.22
CA ARG A 134 18.30 -0.28 -4.15
C ARG A 134 18.46 0.18 -5.59
N SER A 135 17.52 1.00 -6.11
CA SER A 135 17.62 1.54 -7.46
C SER A 135 18.74 2.57 -7.55
N PHE A 136 18.84 3.44 -6.57
CA PHE A 136 19.92 4.42 -6.42
C PHE A 136 20.15 4.67 -4.93
N LYS A 137 21.35 4.37 -4.44
CA LYS A 137 21.70 4.60 -3.03
C LYS A 137 21.92 6.09 -2.77
N VAL A 138 20.86 6.75 -2.29
CA VAL A 138 20.91 8.17 -1.96
C VAL A 138 21.80 8.43 -0.76
N GLN A 139 22.62 9.47 -0.83
CA GLN A 139 23.55 9.91 0.18
C GLN A 139 23.37 11.40 0.47
N LYS A 140 23.89 11.88 1.59
CA LYS A 140 23.83 13.28 2.02
C LYS A 140 24.34 14.28 0.98
N SER A 141 25.29 13.88 0.14
CA SER A 141 25.89 14.73 -0.90
C SER A 141 25.01 14.88 -2.16
N HIS A 142 23.90 14.17 -2.24
CA HIS A 142 23.04 14.19 -3.42
C HIS A 142 21.94 15.23 -3.29
N THR A 143 21.56 15.80 -4.44
CA THR A 143 20.32 16.56 -4.62
C THR A 143 19.31 15.68 -5.37
N VAL A 144 18.13 15.50 -4.80
CA VAL A 144 17.09 14.61 -5.32
C VAL A 144 15.86 15.42 -5.75
N LEU A 145 15.49 15.33 -7.03
CA LEU A 145 14.19 15.81 -7.50
C LEU A 145 13.15 14.71 -7.35
N PHE A 146 12.07 15.02 -6.65
CA PHE A 146 10.97 14.08 -6.40
C PHE A 146 9.63 14.65 -6.85
N HIS A 147 8.99 13.99 -7.83
CA HIS A 147 7.68 14.40 -8.33
C HIS A 147 6.54 13.97 -7.41
N ALA A 148 5.45 14.73 -7.41
CA ALA A 148 4.29 14.50 -6.56
C ALA A 148 4.66 14.40 -5.07
N ALA A 149 5.45 15.36 -4.58
CA ALA A 149 6.00 15.39 -3.23
C ALA A 149 4.95 15.33 -2.10
N ALA A 150 3.73 15.83 -2.34
CA ALA A 150 2.60 15.75 -1.42
C ALA A 150 1.71 14.51 -1.64
N GLY A 151 2.09 13.59 -2.53
CA GLY A 151 1.43 12.30 -2.71
C GLY A 151 1.87 11.27 -1.66
N GLY A 152 1.17 10.13 -1.57
CA GLY A 152 1.44 9.13 -0.54
C GLY A 152 2.87 8.61 -0.49
N VAL A 153 3.51 8.36 -1.63
CA VAL A 153 4.94 7.99 -1.72
C VAL A 153 5.82 9.20 -1.39
N GLY A 154 5.47 10.40 -1.93
CA GLY A 154 6.21 11.63 -1.73
C GLY A 154 6.31 12.05 -0.26
N LEU A 155 5.23 11.91 0.51
CA LEU A 155 5.21 12.24 1.94
C LEU A 155 6.19 11.37 2.76
N ILE A 156 6.33 10.10 2.42
CA ILE A 156 7.31 9.20 3.07
C ILE A 156 8.71 9.51 2.57
N ALA A 157 8.88 9.74 1.26
CA ALA A 157 10.18 10.06 0.67
C ALA A 157 10.77 11.35 1.23
N GLY A 158 9.97 12.41 1.45
CA GLY A 158 10.42 13.66 2.05
C GLY A 158 11.02 13.45 3.44
N GLN A 159 10.33 12.70 4.30
CA GLN A 159 10.82 12.35 5.64
C GLN A 159 12.12 11.53 5.57
N TRP A 160 12.22 10.60 4.65
CA TRP A 160 13.39 9.74 4.50
C TRP A 160 14.60 10.51 3.94
N LEU A 161 14.39 11.36 2.92
CA LEU A 161 15.43 12.24 2.38
C LEU A 161 15.97 13.20 3.43
N LYS A 162 15.08 13.79 4.24
CA LYS A 162 15.47 14.62 5.39
C LYS A 162 16.31 13.82 6.40
N HIS A 163 15.93 12.58 6.70
CA HIS A 163 16.69 11.70 7.60
C HIS A 163 18.09 11.37 7.05
N ILE A 164 18.22 11.12 5.75
CA ILE A 164 19.52 10.91 5.09
C ILE A 164 20.35 12.20 5.11
N GLY A 165 19.71 13.37 5.16
CA GLY A 165 20.34 14.68 5.06
C GLY A 165 20.65 15.09 3.61
N ALA A 166 20.01 14.46 2.62
CA ALA A 166 20.12 14.83 1.23
C ALA A 166 19.32 16.10 0.94
N GLU A 167 19.82 16.95 0.04
CA GLU A 167 19.02 18.05 -0.49
C GLU A 167 17.87 17.52 -1.34
N SER A 168 16.67 18.06 -1.16
CA SER A 168 15.48 17.55 -1.85
C SER A 168 14.64 18.66 -2.46
N ILE A 169 14.27 18.46 -3.73
CA ILE A 169 13.39 19.34 -4.48
C ILE A 169 12.09 18.58 -4.76
N GLY A 170 11.00 18.97 -4.11
CA GLY A 170 9.69 18.38 -4.32
C GLY A 170 8.87 19.15 -5.36
N THR A 171 8.15 18.44 -6.25
CA THR A 171 7.15 19.11 -7.08
C THR A 171 5.75 18.83 -6.59
N VAL A 172 4.88 19.85 -6.63
CA VAL A 172 3.46 19.74 -6.25
C VAL A 172 2.58 20.34 -7.34
N GLY A 173 1.33 19.86 -7.45
CA GLY A 173 0.39 20.29 -8.50
C GLY A 173 -0.51 21.48 -8.12
N SER A 174 -0.42 21.98 -6.88
CA SER A 174 -1.24 23.12 -6.41
C SER A 174 -0.59 23.79 -5.21
N ASP A 175 -0.91 25.07 -5.00
CA ASP A 175 -0.30 25.90 -3.94
C ASP A 175 -0.60 25.39 -2.54
N ASP A 176 -1.79 24.86 -2.29
CA ASP A 176 -2.23 24.29 -1.01
C ASP A 176 -1.38 23.09 -0.55
N LYS A 177 -0.62 22.47 -1.45
CA LYS A 177 0.27 21.33 -1.18
C LYS A 177 1.71 21.73 -0.87
N ILE A 178 2.07 22.99 -1.05
CA ILE A 178 3.45 23.46 -0.86
C ILE A 178 3.87 23.30 0.60
N ASP A 179 3.06 23.76 1.53
CA ASP A 179 3.39 23.71 2.96
C ASP A 179 3.45 22.26 3.45
N LEU A 180 2.53 21.39 3.03
CA LEU A 180 2.58 19.97 3.34
C LEU A 180 3.89 19.32 2.90
N ALA A 181 4.37 19.62 1.68
CA ALA A 181 5.64 19.08 1.20
C ALA A 181 6.85 19.61 2.00
N LYS A 182 6.85 20.89 2.38
CA LYS A 182 7.90 21.45 3.25
C LYS A 182 7.90 20.81 4.64
N ASP A 183 6.73 20.65 5.24
CA ASP A 183 6.58 20.09 6.59
C ASP A 183 7.13 18.66 6.67
N VAL A 184 6.94 17.85 5.64
CA VAL A 184 7.50 16.48 5.60
C VAL A 184 8.99 16.43 5.27
N GLY A 185 9.62 17.57 4.92
CA GLY A 185 11.05 17.69 4.90
C GLY A 185 11.71 18.01 3.56
N TYR A 186 10.95 18.33 2.52
CA TYR A 186 11.56 18.82 1.27
C TYR A 186 12.25 20.18 1.48
N THR A 187 13.49 20.28 1.04
CA THR A 187 14.31 21.49 1.14
C THR A 187 13.75 22.62 0.28
N HIS A 188 13.35 22.26 -0.93
CA HIS A 188 12.73 23.16 -1.91
C HIS A 188 11.44 22.54 -2.44
N VAL A 189 10.44 23.39 -2.73
CA VAL A 189 9.18 22.95 -3.34
C VAL A 189 8.86 23.82 -4.55
N ILE A 190 8.57 23.18 -5.66
CA ILE A 190 8.25 23.82 -6.94
C ILE A 190 6.82 23.48 -7.33
N LEU A 191 6.03 24.49 -7.67
CA LEU A 191 4.72 24.28 -8.30
C LEU A 191 4.93 23.76 -9.72
N SER A 192 4.46 22.54 -9.97
CA SER A 192 4.54 21.90 -11.28
C SER A 192 3.24 22.09 -12.03
N LEU A 193 3.29 22.82 -13.14
CA LEU A 193 2.16 23.04 -14.04
C LEU A 193 2.10 22.02 -15.19
N ILE A 194 2.74 20.88 -14.99
CA ILE A 194 2.88 19.80 -16.01
C ILE A 194 1.53 19.26 -16.52
N HIS A 195 0.47 19.48 -15.75
CA HIS A 195 -0.88 19.00 -16.06
C HIS A 195 -1.85 20.11 -16.49
N ILE A 196 -1.33 21.27 -16.88
CA ILE A 196 -2.13 22.35 -17.48
C ILE A 196 -2.16 22.19 -18.98
#